data_cbe7fba8ddccd546cc3877eab1688be8
#
_entry.id   cbe7fba8ddccd546cc3877eab1688be8
#
_cell.length_a   1.000
_cell.length_b   1.000
_cell.length_c   1.000
_cell.angle_alpha   90.00
_cell.angle_beta   90.00
_cell.angle_gamma   90.00
#
_symmetry.space_group_name_H-M   'P 1'
#
loop_
_entity.id
_entity.type
_entity.pdbx_description
1 polymer ?
#
loop_
_entity_poly.entity_id
_entity_poly.type
_entity_poly.pdbx_seq_one_letter_code
_entity_poly.pdbx_strand_id
1 'polypeptide(L)'
;MKKKQIITMALAVFTLSMNGQNIPTIETGKNMPNQWIDRDTGHRVVRLINRKGDNSSFYFHNNPFVGNEMVFNGSNGEGKERESQVFAVNLKTGAYRQITHEPYPVRTEIVCAKTQEIFYQHADSVFAMNIMNGEKRLITVLKANNGHGSIACVNCDGTLLAGTYSTKEEEELFRKYPERHDWFNMLTEHPYQRWLFTIDTKTGKVNRFYTEVAWLNHLQFSPTDPELLMFCHEGQWHKVDRIWTINVREGKPRLMHKRTMNMEIAGHEWFGNLGKYIYFDLQKPKSKNFFVGRVDIATGEEKDFAIKREEWSVHFTTSWGENFLIGDGGSPTSVAHNDQNQWIFRFDYDGDHLKTTKLVNMKNHDYRLEPNVHVTPDNKWVIFRANFEGHTDMYAVEL
;
A
#
# COMPACT_ATOMS: atom_id res chain seq x y z
N MET A 1 16.06 31.33 25.60
CA MET A 1 17.00 30.20 25.90
C MET A 1 16.60 29.04 24.99
N LYS A 2 17.39 28.78 23.93
CA LYS A 2 17.11 27.69 22.98
C LYS A 2 17.56 26.37 23.62
N LYS A 3 16.63 25.46 23.93
CA LYS A 3 16.94 24.09 24.34
C LYS A 3 17.51 23.34 23.13
N LYS A 4 18.79 23.02 23.16
CA LYS A 4 19.40 22.06 22.25
C LYS A 4 18.81 20.68 22.58
N GLN A 5 18.03 20.12 21.68
CA GLN A 5 17.68 18.72 21.73
C GLN A 5 18.90 17.88 21.37
N ILE A 6 19.29 17.04 22.30
CA ILE A 6 20.35 16.04 22.09
C ILE A 6 19.70 14.90 21.29
N ILE A 7 20.12 14.79 20.03
CA ILE A 7 19.78 13.64 19.17
C ILE A 7 20.62 12.46 19.68
N THR A 8 19.98 11.51 20.34
CA THR A 8 20.61 10.24 20.68
C THR A 8 20.68 9.40 19.40
N MET A 9 21.82 9.42 18.74
CA MET A 9 22.13 8.52 17.63
C MET A 9 22.29 7.10 18.18
N ALA A 10 21.28 6.27 18.06
CA ALA A 10 21.45 4.83 18.14
C ALA A 10 22.00 4.35 16.78
N LEU A 11 23.29 4.10 16.72
CA LEU A 11 23.99 3.59 15.55
C LEU A 11 23.63 2.12 15.35
N ALA A 12 22.54 1.82 14.64
CA ALA A 12 22.31 0.49 14.10
C ALA A 12 22.99 0.43 12.72
N VAL A 13 24.23 -0.06 12.70
CA VAL A 13 25.03 -0.16 11.48
C VAL A 13 24.51 -1.31 10.63
N PHE A 14 23.83 -1.03 9.55
CA PHE A 14 23.64 -1.91 8.40
C PHE A 14 24.96 -1.99 7.60
N THR A 15 26.06 -2.29 8.26
CA THR A 15 27.26 -2.66 7.53
C THR A 15 27.16 -4.13 7.15
N LEU A 16 27.34 -4.41 5.87
CA LEU A 16 27.88 -5.65 5.34
C LEU A 16 29.29 -5.89 5.89
N SER A 17 29.51 -5.86 7.21
CA SER A 17 30.70 -6.38 7.82
C SER A 17 30.44 -7.84 8.12
N MET A 18 31.11 -8.71 7.37
CA MET A 18 31.37 -10.10 7.72
C MET A 18 32.17 -10.15 9.04
N ASN A 19 31.57 -9.75 10.14
CA ASN A 19 32.02 -10.12 11.46
C ASN A 19 31.18 -11.35 11.83
N GLY A 20 31.85 -12.49 12.03
CA GLY A 20 31.28 -13.81 12.26
C GLY A 20 30.42 -13.94 13.52
N GLN A 21 29.37 -13.13 13.62
CA GLN A 21 28.25 -13.43 14.52
C GLN A 21 27.41 -14.51 13.86
N ASN A 22 27.32 -15.66 14.49
CA ASN A 22 26.39 -16.72 14.09
C ASN A 22 24.96 -16.14 14.10
N ILE A 23 24.41 -15.88 12.91
CA ILE A 23 23.01 -15.49 12.76
C ILE A 23 22.17 -16.70 13.16
N PRO A 24 21.29 -16.62 14.16
CA PRO A 24 20.52 -17.77 14.60
C PRO A 24 19.55 -18.23 13.52
N THR A 25 19.43 -19.54 13.34
CA THR A 25 18.39 -20.16 12.50
C THR A 25 17.22 -20.52 13.41
N ILE A 26 16.12 -19.78 13.28
CA ILE A 26 14.96 -19.89 14.17
C ILE A 26 13.65 -19.75 13.43
N GLU A 27 12.57 -20.22 14.05
CA GLU A 27 11.20 -19.94 13.65
C GLU A 27 10.78 -18.52 14.08
N THR A 28 9.99 -17.84 13.29
CA THR A 28 9.37 -16.57 13.70
C THR A 28 8.49 -16.76 14.94
N GLY A 29 8.50 -15.81 15.87
CA GLY A 29 7.74 -15.92 17.11
C GLY A 29 7.94 -14.71 18.04
N LYS A 30 7.82 -14.96 19.34
CA LYS A 30 8.04 -13.93 20.38
C LYS A 30 9.54 -13.72 20.62
N ASN A 31 9.93 -12.50 20.99
CA ASN A 31 11.31 -12.13 21.31
C ASN A 31 12.29 -12.34 20.13
N MET A 32 11.94 -11.81 18.97
CA MET A 32 12.77 -11.92 17.77
C MET A 32 14.07 -11.11 17.89
N PRO A 33 15.22 -11.69 17.48
CA PRO A 33 16.46 -10.95 17.36
C PRO A 33 16.38 -9.91 16.22
N ASN A 34 17.35 -9.02 16.14
CA ASN A 34 17.39 -8.02 15.05
C ASN A 34 17.62 -8.64 13.67
N GLN A 35 18.15 -9.87 13.60
CA GLN A 35 18.29 -10.65 12.37
C GLN A 35 18.30 -12.16 12.67
N TRP A 36 17.78 -12.93 11.74
CA TRP A 36 17.79 -14.39 11.81
C TRP A 36 17.76 -15.01 10.41
N ILE A 37 18.06 -16.31 10.34
CA ILE A 37 17.74 -17.15 9.19
C ILE A 37 16.39 -17.81 9.49
N ASP A 38 15.41 -17.63 8.62
CA ASP A 38 14.15 -18.33 8.74
C ASP A 38 14.40 -19.84 8.60
N ARG A 39 14.00 -20.61 9.63
CA ARG A 39 14.32 -22.03 9.73
C ARG A 39 13.73 -22.85 8.58
N ASP A 40 12.56 -22.47 8.10
CA ASP A 40 11.80 -23.25 7.13
C ASP A 40 12.17 -22.91 5.68
N THR A 41 12.72 -21.71 5.44
CA THR A 41 13.03 -21.22 4.09
C THR A 41 14.52 -21.02 3.83
N GLY A 42 15.32 -20.85 4.88
CA GLY A 42 16.75 -20.54 4.79
C GLY A 42 17.05 -19.09 4.42
N HIS A 43 16.05 -18.24 4.22
CA HIS A 43 16.26 -16.82 3.90
C HIS A 43 16.62 -16.01 5.14
N ARG A 44 17.49 -15.03 4.96
CA ARG A 44 17.84 -14.08 6.01
C ARG A 44 16.74 -13.03 6.15
N VAL A 45 16.29 -12.82 7.40
CA VAL A 45 15.33 -11.79 7.76
C VAL A 45 15.98 -10.81 8.74
N VAL A 46 15.71 -9.53 8.58
CA VAL A 46 16.19 -8.47 9.47
C VAL A 46 15.04 -7.59 9.94
N ARG A 47 15.08 -7.15 11.18
CA ARG A 47 14.21 -6.08 11.67
C ARG A 47 14.70 -4.78 11.06
N LEU A 48 13.86 -4.09 10.31
CA LEU A 48 14.25 -2.91 9.55
C LEU A 48 14.60 -1.72 10.46
N ILE A 49 13.86 -1.57 11.55
CA ILE A 49 14.08 -0.52 12.55
C ILE A 49 13.87 -1.06 13.95
N ASN A 50 14.62 -0.50 14.92
CA ASN A 50 14.45 -0.79 16.34
C ASN A 50 13.95 0.47 17.06
N ARG A 51 12.66 0.80 16.89
CA ARG A 51 11.99 1.95 17.48
C ARG A 51 10.82 1.46 18.34
N LYS A 52 10.62 2.07 19.50
CA LYS A 52 9.44 1.79 20.32
C LYS A 52 8.15 2.26 19.63
N GLY A 53 7.05 1.57 19.91
CA GLY A 53 5.75 1.80 19.30
C GLY A 53 5.55 1.07 17.98
N ASP A 54 4.38 1.22 17.38
CA ASP A 54 4.07 0.57 16.12
C ASP A 54 4.81 1.23 14.95
N ASN A 55 5.29 0.41 14.03
CA ASN A 55 5.98 0.81 12.82
C ASN A 55 5.30 0.13 11.63
N SER A 56 4.64 0.89 10.76
CA SER A 56 3.78 0.36 9.70
C SER A 56 4.23 0.82 8.32
N SER A 57 4.56 -0.12 7.45
CA SER A 57 4.72 0.14 6.02
C SER A 57 3.41 0.62 5.41
N PHE A 58 3.46 1.13 4.19
CA PHE A 58 2.29 1.55 3.43
C PHE A 58 1.47 0.37 2.93
N TYR A 59 0.30 0.66 2.41
CA TYR A 59 -0.48 -0.30 1.65
C TYR A 59 0.29 -0.71 0.39
N PHE A 60 0.21 -1.95 -0.01
CA PHE A 60 1.13 -2.64 -0.93
C PHE A 60 1.41 -1.91 -2.26
N HIS A 61 0.47 -1.15 -2.79
CA HIS A 61 0.62 -0.44 -4.07
C HIS A 61 1.17 0.99 -3.94
N ASN A 62 1.24 1.54 -2.73
CA ASN A 62 1.78 2.88 -2.50
C ASN A 62 3.31 2.83 -2.39
N ASN A 63 4.00 3.58 -3.24
CA ASN A 63 5.45 3.62 -3.24
C ASN A 63 5.98 4.42 -2.03
N PRO A 64 6.67 3.79 -1.05
CA PRO A 64 7.21 4.48 0.12
C PRO A 64 8.65 5.00 -0.06
N PHE A 65 9.30 4.72 -1.22
CA PHE A 65 10.73 4.93 -1.38
C PHE A 65 11.08 6.30 -1.94
N VAL A 66 12.07 6.96 -1.33
CA VAL A 66 12.66 8.22 -1.76
C VAL A 66 14.18 8.13 -1.66
N GLY A 67 14.84 7.94 -2.79
CA GLY A 67 16.28 7.67 -2.82
C GLY A 67 16.66 6.42 -2.03
N ASN A 68 17.47 6.56 -0.99
CA ASN A 68 17.84 5.45 -0.10
C ASN A 68 16.95 5.36 1.15
N GLU A 69 15.89 6.10 1.25
CA GLU A 69 15.00 6.10 2.40
C GLU A 69 13.64 5.46 2.07
N MET A 70 13.04 4.86 3.09
CA MET A 70 11.66 4.42 3.08
C MET A 70 10.85 5.23 4.08
N VAL A 71 9.74 5.80 3.64
CA VAL A 71 8.77 6.50 4.49
C VAL A 71 7.82 5.48 5.11
N PHE A 72 7.46 5.68 6.37
CA PHE A 72 6.52 4.82 7.08
C PHE A 72 5.72 5.58 8.13
N ASN A 73 4.59 5.01 8.56
CA ASN A 73 3.78 5.53 9.64
C ASN A 73 4.19 4.89 10.97
N GLY A 74 4.40 5.70 12.00
CA GLY A 74 4.75 5.21 13.33
C GLY A 74 3.92 5.83 14.44
N SER A 75 3.70 5.12 15.56
CA SER A 75 3.08 5.69 16.76
C SER A 75 4.10 5.89 17.87
N ASN A 76 4.00 7.00 18.61
CA ASN A 76 4.91 7.33 19.70
C ASN A 76 4.38 6.94 21.09
N GLY A 77 3.09 6.66 21.21
CA GLY A 77 2.44 6.29 22.45
C GLY A 77 2.05 4.82 22.54
N GLU A 78 1.64 4.40 23.70
CA GLU A 78 1.05 3.09 23.98
C GLU A 78 -0.46 3.22 24.27
N GLY A 79 -1.25 2.23 23.84
CA GLY A 79 -2.67 2.19 24.13
C GLY A 79 -3.50 3.28 23.44
N LYS A 80 -4.38 3.94 24.20
CA LYS A 80 -5.32 4.96 23.70
C LYS A 80 -4.67 6.32 23.39
N GLU A 81 -3.46 6.57 23.90
CA GLU A 81 -2.69 7.80 23.69
C GLU A 81 -1.75 7.74 22.50
N ARG A 82 -1.99 6.83 21.56
CA ARG A 82 -1.16 6.67 20.38
C ARG A 82 -1.25 7.90 19.48
N GLU A 83 -0.12 8.58 19.32
CA GLU A 83 0.04 9.65 18.35
C GLU A 83 0.76 9.08 17.11
N SER A 84 0.07 9.04 16.00
CA SER A 84 0.69 8.64 14.72
C SER A 84 1.40 9.83 14.12
N GLN A 85 2.65 9.58 13.66
CA GLN A 85 3.46 10.53 12.91
C GLN A 85 4.14 9.80 11.75
N VAL A 86 4.68 10.55 10.81
CA VAL A 86 5.41 10.02 9.66
C VAL A 86 6.88 10.02 9.94
N PHE A 87 7.56 8.96 9.57
CA PHE A 87 8.99 8.71 9.75
C PHE A 87 9.64 8.31 8.44
N ALA A 88 10.97 8.40 8.38
CA ALA A 88 11.77 7.78 7.34
C ALA A 88 12.88 6.93 7.95
N VAL A 89 13.21 5.83 7.28
CA VAL A 89 14.36 4.97 7.60
C VAL A 89 15.29 4.88 6.41
N ASN A 90 16.58 5.05 6.65
CA ASN A 90 17.61 4.84 5.63
C ASN A 90 17.86 3.35 5.45
N LEU A 91 17.61 2.82 4.26
CA LEU A 91 17.68 1.38 3.96
C LEU A 91 19.11 0.81 4.02
N LYS A 92 20.15 1.66 3.94
CA LYS A 92 21.56 1.22 4.03
C LYS A 92 22.06 1.15 5.45
N THR A 93 21.59 2.06 6.32
CA THR A 93 22.13 2.23 7.67
C THR A 93 21.18 1.82 8.77
N GLY A 94 19.89 1.66 8.49
CA GLY A 94 18.83 1.46 9.49
C GLY A 94 18.55 2.69 10.37
N ALA A 95 19.25 3.81 10.13
CA ALA A 95 18.99 5.05 10.85
C ALA A 95 17.61 5.61 10.48
N TYR A 96 16.82 5.96 11.47
CA TYR A 96 15.50 6.53 11.25
C TYR A 96 15.37 7.93 11.84
N ARG A 97 14.42 8.71 11.31
CA ARG A 97 14.07 10.04 11.81
C ARG A 97 12.57 10.28 11.67
N GLN A 98 12.03 11.10 12.55
CA GLN A 98 10.64 11.58 12.46
C GLN A 98 10.60 12.74 11.45
N ILE A 99 9.59 12.69 10.54
CA ILE A 99 9.37 13.73 9.51
C ILE A 99 8.35 14.74 10.03
N THR A 100 7.18 14.26 10.51
CA THR A 100 6.10 15.15 10.99
C THR A 100 6.18 15.32 12.50
N HIS A 101 5.92 16.56 12.99
CA HIS A 101 5.86 16.91 14.40
C HIS A 101 4.58 17.70 14.68
N GLU A 102 3.46 17.20 14.21
CA GLU A 102 2.18 17.87 14.35
C GLU A 102 1.57 17.61 15.74
N PRO A 103 0.78 18.55 16.26
CA PRO A 103 0.08 18.39 17.54
C PRO A 103 -1.15 17.47 17.43
N TYR A 104 -1.36 16.88 16.28
CA TYR A 104 -2.43 15.93 15.97
C TYR A 104 -1.84 14.70 15.24
N PRO A 105 -2.54 13.57 15.23
CA PRO A 105 -2.10 12.40 14.48
C PRO A 105 -1.97 12.69 13.00
N VAL A 106 -0.85 12.28 12.40
CA VAL A 106 -0.63 12.31 10.95
C VAL A 106 -0.31 10.91 10.47
N ARG A 107 -1.08 10.47 9.49
CA ARG A 107 -0.80 9.27 8.69
C ARG A 107 -0.92 9.63 7.22
N THR A 108 -0.03 9.10 6.42
CA THR A 108 -0.12 9.23 4.97
C THR A 108 0.56 8.05 4.30
N GLU A 109 0.12 7.77 3.10
CA GLU A 109 0.76 6.83 2.18
C GLU A 109 1.00 7.51 0.81
N ILE A 110 0.95 8.86 0.80
CA ILE A 110 1.07 9.68 -0.40
C ILE A 110 2.46 10.32 -0.39
N VAL A 111 3.36 9.75 -1.19
CA VAL A 111 4.76 10.16 -1.31
C VAL A 111 5.12 10.40 -2.76
N CYS A 112 5.75 11.51 -3.05
CA CYS A 112 6.38 11.76 -4.35
C CYS A 112 7.90 11.71 -4.23
N ALA A 113 8.50 10.68 -4.81
CA ALA A 113 9.97 10.53 -4.81
C ALA A 113 10.67 11.66 -5.59
N LYS A 114 10.04 12.18 -6.65
CA LYS A 114 10.61 13.21 -7.52
C LYS A 114 10.73 14.57 -6.81
N THR A 115 9.68 14.97 -6.06
CA THR A 115 9.69 16.23 -5.30
C THR A 115 10.21 16.06 -3.87
N GLN A 116 10.43 14.81 -3.43
CA GLN A 116 10.80 14.45 -2.07
C GLN A 116 9.80 14.99 -1.02
N GLU A 117 8.51 14.91 -1.33
CA GLU A 117 7.43 15.38 -0.48
C GLU A 117 6.51 14.24 -0.06
N ILE A 118 6.00 14.34 1.17
CA ILE A 118 4.79 13.65 1.61
C ILE A 118 3.61 14.61 1.50
N PHE A 119 2.43 14.05 1.23
CA PHE A 119 1.18 14.79 1.22
C PHE A 119 0.24 14.18 2.23
N TYR A 120 -0.43 15.00 3.02
CA TYR A 120 -1.39 14.53 4.02
C TYR A 120 -2.53 15.52 4.20
N GLN A 121 -3.62 15.03 4.75
CA GLN A 121 -4.81 15.83 5.03
C GLN A 121 -5.11 15.80 6.53
N HIS A 122 -5.44 16.98 7.08
CA HIS A 122 -6.00 17.13 8.40
C HIS A 122 -7.28 17.95 8.32
N ALA A 123 -8.41 17.35 8.68
CA ALA A 123 -9.74 17.88 8.37
C ALA A 123 -9.83 18.21 6.86
N ASP A 124 -10.21 19.44 6.51
CA ASP A 124 -10.30 19.89 5.12
C ASP A 124 -8.98 20.44 4.56
N SER A 125 -7.94 20.56 5.37
CA SER A 125 -6.67 21.17 4.96
C SER A 125 -5.72 20.11 4.40
N VAL A 126 -5.21 20.34 3.19
CA VAL A 126 -4.25 19.50 2.49
C VAL A 126 -2.87 20.15 2.57
N PHE A 127 -1.89 19.39 3.04
CA PHE A 127 -0.52 19.85 3.25
C PHE A 127 0.47 19.04 2.41
N ALA A 128 1.56 19.69 2.02
CA ALA A 128 2.79 19.04 1.60
C ALA A 128 3.88 19.31 2.64
N MET A 129 4.76 18.32 2.84
CA MET A 129 5.95 18.47 3.66
C MET A 129 7.15 17.84 2.96
N ASN A 130 8.23 18.59 2.83
CA ASN A 130 9.46 18.07 2.26
C ASN A 130 10.12 17.11 3.26
N ILE A 131 10.43 15.91 2.80
CA ILE A 131 10.96 14.80 3.61
C ILE A 131 12.36 15.15 4.14
N MET A 132 13.17 15.89 3.36
CA MET A 132 14.59 16.12 3.67
C MET A 132 14.80 17.28 4.66
N ASN A 133 14.05 18.37 4.53
CA ASN A 133 14.25 19.58 5.33
C ASN A 133 13.08 19.91 6.27
N GLY A 134 11.94 19.16 6.18
CA GLY A 134 10.77 19.37 7.01
C GLY A 134 9.95 20.63 6.66
N GLU A 135 10.22 21.28 5.52
CA GLU A 135 9.47 22.45 5.08
C GLU A 135 8.02 22.05 4.77
N LYS A 136 7.08 22.71 5.47
CA LYS A 136 5.65 22.44 5.34
C LYS A 136 4.96 23.59 4.61
N ARG A 137 4.05 23.26 3.71
CA ARG A 137 3.17 24.23 3.05
C ARG A 137 1.73 23.75 3.02
N LEU A 138 0.79 24.66 3.20
CA LEU A 138 -0.63 24.42 2.92
C LEU A 138 -0.81 24.47 1.39
N ILE A 139 -1.40 23.41 0.82
CA ILE A 139 -1.73 23.37 -0.60
C ILE A 139 -3.09 24.02 -0.82
N THR A 140 -4.12 23.53 -0.12
CA THR A 140 -5.49 24.00 -0.27
C THR A 140 -6.34 23.58 0.92
N VAL A 141 -7.55 24.16 1.01
CA VAL A 141 -8.61 23.71 1.92
C VAL A 141 -9.76 23.20 1.07
N LEU A 142 -10.09 21.92 1.23
CA LEU A 142 -11.17 21.25 0.51
C LEU A 142 -12.51 21.67 1.12
N LYS A 143 -13.05 22.82 0.66
CA LYS A 143 -14.34 23.29 1.15
C LYS A 143 -15.45 22.34 0.74
N ALA A 144 -16.08 21.74 1.71
CA ALA A 144 -17.25 20.88 1.53
C ALA A 144 -18.49 21.72 1.26
N ASN A 145 -18.78 22.01 0.01
CA ASN A 145 -20.06 22.65 -0.31
C ASN A 145 -21.23 21.68 -0.17
N ASN A 146 -21.03 20.35 -0.33
CA ASN A 146 -22.06 19.32 -0.20
C ASN A 146 -21.51 17.91 0.13
N GLY A 147 -20.43 17.77 0.90
CA GLY A 147 -19.84 16.48 1.24
C GLY A 147 -18.38 16.61 1.69
N HIS A 148 -17.66 15.51 1.78
CA HIS A 148 -16.28 15.46 2.24
C HIS A 148 -15.33 15.14 1.08
N GLY A 149 -14.23 15.89 0.96
CA GLY A 149 -13.16 15.63 0.00
C GLY A 149 -11.98 14.93 0.69
N SER A 150 -11.49 13.82 0.11
CA SER A 150 -10.31 13.11 0.58
C SER A 150 -9.29 12.94 -0.53
N ILE A 151 -8.01 13.28 -0.26
CA ILE A 151 -6.90 12.96 -1.16
C ILE A 151 -6.52 11.49 -1.02
N ALA A 152 -6.09 10.85 -2.13
CA ALA A 152 -5.76 9.44 -2.17
C ALA A 152 -4.37 9.15 -2.72
N CYS A 153 -3.90 9.90 -3.73
CA CYS A 153 -2.61 9.66 -4.37
C CYS A 153 -2.03 10.92 -4.99
N VAL A 154 -0.76 10.86 -5.37
CA VAL A 154 -0.01 11.89 -6.10
C VAL A 154 0.51 11.29 -7.40
N ASN A 155 0.55 12.08 -8.48
CA ASN A 155 1.10 11.63 -9.76
C ASN A 155 2.63 11.54 -9.74
N CYS A 156 3.20 10.86 -10.74
CA CYS A 156 4.63 10.52 -10.80
C CYS A 156 5.58 11.74 -10.82
N ASP A 157 5.11 12.91 -11.19
CA ASP A 157 5.92 14.15 -11.23
C ASP A 157 5.63 15.12 -10.07
N GLY A 158 4.68 14.79 -9.18
CA GLY A 158 4.35 15.57 -8.00
C GLY A 158 3.50 16.83 -8.27
N THR A 159 2.98 16.98 -9.48
CA THR A 159 2.22 18.17 -9.88
C THR A 159 0.73 18.10 -9.55
N LEU A 160 0.17 16.89 -9.44
CA LEU A 160 -1.24 16.66 -9.16
C LEU A 160 -1.44 15.68 -8.02
N LEU A 161 -2.30 16.04 -7.07
CA LEU A 161 -2.96 15.08 -6.19
C LEU A 161 -4.29 14.67 -6.80
N ALA A 162 -4.74 13.44 -6.57
CA ALA A 162 -6.10 13.02 -6.87
C ALA A 162 -6.83 12.56 -5.61
N GLY A 163 -8.16 12.65 -5.65
CA GLY A 163 -9.03 12.28 -4.56
C GLY A 163 -10.49 12.14 -4.97
N THR A 164 -11.33 11.82 -3.99
CA THR A 164 -12.76 11.66 -4.15
C THR A 164 -13.54 12.64 -3.27
N TYR A 165 -14.68 13.13 -3.77
CA TYR A 165 -15.70 13.77 -2.95
C TYR A 165 -16.88 12.82 -2.77
N SER A 166 -17.31 12.65 -1.51
CA SER A 166 -18.59 12.02 -1.13
C SER A 166 -19.69 13.05 -0.95
N THR A 167 -20.96 12.60 -0.91
CA THR A 167 -22.10 13.45 -0.57
C THR A 167 -22.30 13.55 0.94
N LYS A 168 -23.09 14.51 1.40
CA LYS A 168 -23.49 14.61 2.83
C LYS A 168 -24.29 13.41 3.28
N GLU A 169 -25.15 12.88 2.43
CA GLU A 169 -25.97 11.72 2.72
C GLU A 169 -25.10 10.48 2.93
N GLU A 170 -24.03 10.32 2.16
CA GLU A 170 -23.06 9.24 2.34
C GLU A 170 -22.29 9.40 3.66
N GLU A 171 -21.85 10.62 4.01
CA GLU A 171 -21.22 10.91 5.30
C GLU A 171 -22.16 10.63 6.49
N GLU A 172 -23.45 10.92 6.34
CA GLU A 172 -24.47 10.60 7.34
C GLU A 172 -24.66 9.10 7.49
N LEU A 173 -24.56 8.32 6.38
CA LEU A 173 -24.60 6.88 6.42
C LEU A 173 -23.47 6.32 7.29
N PHE A 174 -22.21 6.74 7.05
CA PHE A 174 -21.05 6.29 7.81
C PHE A 174 -21.12 6.71 9.29
N ARG A 175 -21.63 7.89 9.58
CA ARG A 175 -21.82 8.34 10.96
C ARG A 175 -22.90 7.56 11.70
N LYS A 176 -23.97 7.17 11.00
CA LYS A 176 -25.05 6.37 11.56
C LYS A 176 -24.67 4.91 11.77
N TYR A 177 -23.87 4.38 10.88
CA TYR A 177 -23.42 2.98 10.84
C TYR A 177 -21.88 2.95 10.80
N PRO A 178 -21.17 3.03 11.95
CA PRO A 178 -19.71 3.14 11.95
C PRO A 178 -18.98 1.84 11.52
N GLU A 179 -19.66 0.69 11.68
CA GLU A 179 -19.07 -0.61 11.35
C GLU A 179 -19.25 -0.94 9.87
N ARG A 180 -18.15 -1.36 9.21
CA ARG A 180 -18.15 -1.62 7.76
C ARG A 180 -19.23 -2.60 7.32
N HIS A 181 -19.49 -3.66 8.08
CA HIS A 181 -20.48 -4.68 7.72
C HIS A 181 -21.91 -4.13 7.65
N ASP A 182 -22.23 -3.05 8.38
CA ASP A 182 -23.56 -2.45 8.41
C ASP A 182 -23.85 -1.65 7.14
N TRP A 183 -22.89 -0.88 6.64
CA TRP A 183 -23.11 0.02 5.52
C TRP A 183 -22.61 -0.51 4.17
N PHE A 184 -21.71 -1.53 4.16
CA PHE A 184 -21.08 -2.04 2.93
C PHE A 184 -22.10 -2.48 1.88
N ASN A 185 -23.08 -3.32 2.28
CA ASN A 185 -24.11 -3.78 1.36
C ASN A 185 -25.04 -2.65 0.93
N MET A 186 -25.40 -1.74 1.85
CA MET A 186 -26.23 -0.58 1.51
C MET A 186 -25.56 0.30 0.47
N LEU A 187 -24.29 0.59 0.63
CA LEU A 187 -23.55 1.41 -0.32
C LEU A 187 -23.30 0.69 -1.66
N THR A 188 -23.17 -0.64 -1.65
CA THR A 188 -23.05 -1.44 -2.88
C THR A 188 -24.34 -1.49 -3.67
N GLU A 189 -25.48 -1.62 -2.99
CA GLU A 189 -26.81 -1.76 -3.64
C GLU A 189 -27.39 -0.39 -4.03
N HIS A 190 -27.07 0.65 -3.27
CA HIS A 190 -27.55 2.02 -3.45
C HIS A 190 -26.40 3.01 -3.34
N PRO A 191 -25.47 3.04 -4.33
CA PRO A 191 -24.34 3.93 -4.28
C PRO A 191 -24.78 5.40 -4.40
N TYR A 192 -24.04 6.28 -3.75
CA TYR A 192 -24.22 7.72 -3.86
C TYR A 192 -23.42 8.27 -5.05
N GLN A 193 -23.74 9.50 -5.45
CA GLN A 193 -22.93 10.21 -6.41
C GLN A 193 -21.58 10.57 -5.81
N ARG A 194 -20.50 10.23 -6.51
CA ARG A 194 -19.12 10.63 -6.16
C ARG A 194 -18.47 11.39 -7.30
N TRP A 195 -17.46 12.18 -6.93
CA TRP A 195 -16.65 12.92 -7.88
C TRP A 195 -15.19 12.54 -7.72
N LEU A 196 -14.50 12.40 -8.85
CA LEU A 196 -13.05 12.40 -8.88
C LEU A 196 -12.57 13.84 -9.09
N PHE A 197 -11.55 14.23 -8.33
CA PHE A 197 -10.93 15.54 -8.47
C PHE A 197 -9.42 15.45 -8.48
N THR A 198 -8.78 16.50 -9.02
CA THR A 198 -7.35 16.73 -8.87
C THR A 198 -7.10 18.05 -8.17
N ILE A 199 -5.94 18.15 -7.51
CA ILE A 199 -5.40 19.40 -6.94
C ILE A 199 -4.05 19.66 -7.59
N ASP A 200 -3.89 20.81 -8.20
CA ASP A 200 -2.57 21.28 -8.61
C ASP A 200 -1.74 21.61 -7.37
N THR A 201 -0.64 20.90 -7.16
CA THR A 201 0.15 20.97 -5.91
C THR A 201 0.84 22.32 -5.70
N LYS A 202 1.04 23.09 -6.78
CA LYS A 202 1.68 24.41 -6.74
C LYS A 202 0.69 25.55 -6.46
N THR A 203 -0.49 25.49 -7.12
CA THR A 203 -1.48 26.59 -7.05
C THR A 203 -2.60 26.31 -6.06
N GLY A 204 -2.78 25.07 -5.62
CA GLY A 204 -3.90 24.64 -4.78
C GLY A 204 -5.24 24.56 -5.52
N LYS A 205 -5.25 24.76 -6.85
CA LYS A 205 -6.48 24.74 -7.65
C LYS A 205 -7.05 23.32 -7.68
N VAL A 206 -8.31 23.19 -7.26
CA VAL A 206 -9.09 21.95 -7.31
C VAL A 206 -9.88 21.89 -8.61
N ASN A 207 -9.81 20.76 -9.31
CA ASN A 207 -10.57 20.50 -10.53
C ASN A 207 -11.36 19.19 -10.39
N ARG A 208 -12.70 19.24 -10.40
CA ARG A 208 -13.57 18.05 -10.46
C ARG A 208 -13.73 17.67 -11.93
N PHE A 209 -13.19 16.55 -12.34
CA PHE A 209 -13.12 16.16 -13.76
C PHE A 209 -14.02 14.98 -14.13
N TYR A 210 -14.52 14.24 -13.15
CA TYR A 210 -15.41 13.09 -13.39
C TYR A 210 -16.43 12.91 -12.25
N THR A 211 -17.60 12.40 -12.58
CA THR A 211 -18.65 12.09 -11.60
C THR A 211 -19.52 10.94 -12.06
N GLU A 212 -19.92 10.09 -11.11
CA GLU A 212 -20.78 8.93 -11.34
C GLU A 212 -21.55 8.57 -10.08
N VAL A 213 -22.71 7.90 -10.24
CA VAL A 213 -23.43 7.26 -9.13
C VAL A 213 -22.84 5.86 -8.97
N ALA A 214 -21.70 5.79 -8.32
CA ALA A 214 -20.93 4.58 -8.06
C ALA A 214 -20.00 4.82 -6.87
N TRP A 215 -19.62 3.74 -6.19
CA TRP A 215 -18.63 3.84 -5.13
C TRP A 215 -17.21 3.87 -5.72
N LEU A 216 -16.76 5.05 -6.11
CA LEU A 216 -15.42 5.30 -6.66
C LEU A 216 -14.38 5.30 -5.55
N ASN A 217 -13.35 4.45 -5.67
CA ASN A 217 -12.34 4.25 -4.62
C ASN A 217 -10.98 3.79 -5.21
N HIS A 218 -9.99 3.50 -4.34
CA HIS A 218 -8.67 2.96 -4.68
C HIS A 218 -7.96 3.68 -5.84
N LEU A 219 -7.85 5.02 -5.72
CA LEU A 219 -7.21 5.84 -6.73
C LEU A 219 -5.70 5.62 -6.74
N GLN A 220 -5.14 5.43 -7.92
CA GLN A 220 -3.70 5.33 -8.14
C GLN A 220 -3.33 6.05 -9.43
N PHE A 221 -2.34 6.93 -9.40
CA PHE A 221 -1.74 7.43 -10.64
C PHE A 221 -0.78 6.41 -11.24
N SER A 222 -0.69 6.40 -12.56
CA SER A 222 0.37 5.67 -13.26
C SER A 222 1.76 6.14 -12.78
N PRO A 223 2.72 5.20 -12.60
CA PRO A 223 4.08 5.56 -12.21
C PRO A 223 4.87 6.29 -13.31
N THR A 224 4.37 6.32 -14.54
CA THR A 224 5.07 6.88 -15.71
C THR A 224 4.27 7.91 -16.50
N ASP A 225 2.94 7.90 -16.40
CA ASP A 225 2.06 8.87 -17.06
C ASP A 225 1.37 9.76 -15.99
N PRO A 226 1.74 11.05 -15.88
CA PRO A 226 1.22 11.92 -14.84
C PRO A 226 -0.27 12.28 -14.99
N GLU A 227 -0.90 11.95 -16.12
CA GLU A 227 -2.31 12.24 -16.38
C GLU A 227 -3.20 10.98 -16.34
N LEU A 228 -2.62 9.78 -16.29
CA LEU A 228 -3.35 8.54 -16.23
C LEU A 228 -3.63 8.13 -14.79
N LEU A 229 -4.90 8.07 -14.41
CA LEU A 229 -5.39 7.65 -13.10
C LEU A 229 -6.15 6.32 -13.24
N MET A 230 -5.85 5.35 -12.38
CA MET A 230 -6.68 4.18 -12.14
C MET A 230 -7.59 4.43 -10.96
N PHE A 231 -8.81 3.92 -11.03
CA PHE A 231 -9.77 3.92 -9.93
C PHE A 231 -10.62 2.65 -9.99
N CYS A 232 -11.27 2.32 -8.89
CA CYS A 232 -12.16 1.17 -8.87
C CYS A 232 -13.62 1.56 -8.65
N HIS A 233 -14.52 0.74 -9.19
CA HIS A 233 -15.86 0.60 -8.68
C HIS A 233 -15.83 -0.39 -7.51
N GLU A 234 -15.88 0.13 -6.29
CA GLU A 234 -15.90 -0.69 -5.07
C GLU A 234 -17.28 -1.34 -4.90
N GLY A 235 -17.32 -2.43 -4.11
CA GLY A 235 -18.55 -3.15 -3.82
C GLY A 235 -18.33 -4.63 -3.67
N GLN A 236 -19.36 -5.42 -3.92
CA GLN A 236 -19.23 -6.88 -3.98
C GLN A 236 -18.51 -7.26 -5.27
N TRP A 237 -17.24 -7.63 -5.20
CA TRP A 237 -16.34 -7.80 -6.35
C TRP A 237 -16.86 -8.73 -7.46
N HIS A 238 -17.69 -9.71 -7.11
CA HIS A 238 -18.34 -10.57 -8.10
C HIS A 238 -19.57 -9.93 -8.80
N LYS A 239 -19.95 -8.71 -8.42
CA LYS A 239 -21.07 -7.98 -9.01
C LYS A 239 -20.65 -6.73 -9.79
N VAL A 240 -19.40 -6.28 -9.63
CA VAL A 240 -18.90 -5.05 -10.25
C VAL A 240 -17.76 -5.34 -11.22
N ASP A 241 -17.69 -4.62 -12.34
CA ASP A 241 -16.49 -4.54 -13.16
C ASP A 241 -15.61 -3.46 -12.52
N ARG A 242 -14.55 -3.89 -11.84
CA ARG A 242 -13.88 -3.11 -10.80
C ARG A 242 -12.84 -2.14 -11.34
N ILE A 243 -12.05 -2.51 -12.36
CA ILE A 243 -10.78 -1.87 -12.71
C ILE A 243 -10.97 -0.90 -13.87
N TRP A 244 -10.80 0.38 -13.61
CA TRP A 244 -10.99 1.46 -14.59
C TRP A 244 -9.78 2.38 -14.64
N THR A 245 -9.52 2.96 -15.81
CA THR A 245 -8.56 4.07 -15.98
C THR A 245 -9.26 5.29 -16.56
N ILE A 246 -8.68 6.46 -16.31
CA ILE A 246 -9.18 7.74 -16.82
C ILE A 246 -8.01 8.71 -17.00
N ASN A 247 -7.94 9.39 -18.15
CA ASN A 247 -7.09 10.56 -18.28
C ASN A 247 -7.76 11.74 -17.57
N VAL A 248 -7.09 12.33 -16.58
CA VAL A 248 -7.67 13.37 -15.71
C VAL A 248 -7.99 14.69 -16.43
N ARG A 249 -7.48 14.90 -17.64
CA ARG A 249 -7.82 16.06 -18.48
C ARG A 249 -9.02 15.79 -19.39
N GLU A 250 -9.12 14.57 -19.89
CA GLU A 250 -10.21 14.19 -20.82
C GLU A 250 -11.49 13.82 -20.09
N GLY A 251 -11.38 13.26 -18.88
CA GLY A 251 -12.53 12.84 -18.07
C GLY A 251 -13.31 11.66 -18.66
N LYS A 252 -12.69 10.87 -19.56
CA LYS A 252 -13.32 9.71 -20.20
C LYS A 252 -12.83 8.41 -19.57
N PRO A 253 -13.66 7.67 -18.81
CA PRO A 253 -13.27 6.42 -18.21
C PRO A 253 -13.16 5.29 -19.24
N ARG A 254 -12.20 4.37 -19.02
CA ARG A 254 -12.02 3.14 -19.79
C ARG A 254 -11.99 1.95 -18.84
N LEU A 255 -12.86 0.97 -19.10
CA LEU A 255 -12.84 -0.32 -18.39
C LEU A 255 -11.58 -1.11 -18.80
N MET A 256 -10.81 -1.56 -17.83
CA MET A 256 -9.56 -2.30 -18.05
C MET A 256 -9.76 -3.81 -17.94
N HIS A 257 -10.65 -4.27 -17.08
CA HIS A 257 -10.99 -5.69 -16.95
C HIS A 257 -12.49 -5.86 -16.85
N LYS A 258 -13.06 -6.66 -17.76
CA LYS A 258 -14.48 -7.03 -17.75
C LYS A 258 -14.64 -8.47 -17.32
N ARG A 259 -15.46 -8.72 -16.29
CA ARG A 259 -15.76 -10.07 -15.84
C ARG A 259 -16.37 -10.89 -16.98
N THR A 260 -15.92 -12.13 -17.13
CA THR A 260 -16.30 -13.03 -18.22
C THR A 260 -17.24 -14.14 -17.78
N MET A 261 -17.43 -14.31 -16.45
CA MET A 261 -18.29 -15.35 -15.90
C MET A 261 -18.93 -14.91 -14.57
N ASN A 262 -19.99 -15.64 -14.18
CA ASN A 262 -20.60 -15.46 -12.86
C ASN A 262 -19.60 -15.83 -11.75
N MET A 263 -19.61 -15.05 -10.65
CA MET A 263 -18.70 -15.20 -9.51
C MET A 263 -17.21 -14.98 -9.84
N GLU A 264 -16.87 -14.43 -10.98
CA GLU A 264 -15.53 -13.93 -11.21
C GLU A 264 -15.29 -12.71 -10.36
N ILE A 265 -14.10 -12.63 -9.76
CA ILE A 265 -13.63 -11.44 -9.04
C ILE A 265 -12.26 -11.02 -9.55
N ALA A 266 -12.08 -9.72 -9.69
CA ALA A 266 -10.79 -9.06 -9.86
C ALA A 266 -10.67 -8.00 -8.79
N GLY A 267 -9.51 -7.88 -8.15
CA GLY A 267 -9.32 -6.91 -7.08
C GLY A 267 -7.87 -6.73 -6.68
N HIS A 268 -7.61 -5.93 -5.66
CA HIS A 268 -6.26 -5.55 -5.24
C HIS A 268 -5.40 -5.15 -6.45
N GLU A 269 -5.99 -4.30 -7.30
CA GLU A 269 -5.36 -3.83 -8.53
C GLU A 269 -4.20 -2.86 -8.26
N TRP A 270 -3.13 -2.96 -9.06
CA TRP A 270 -1.99 -2.05 -8.98
C TRP A 270 -1.32 -1.85 -10.33
N PHE A 271 -0.69 -0.70 -10.52
CA PHE A 271 0.19 -0.49 -11.67
C PHE A 271 1.50 -1.26 -11.51
N GLY A 272 1.94 -1.92 -12.58
CA GLY A 272 3.34 -2.34 -12.67
C GLY A 272 4.27 -1.13 -12.68
N ASN A 273 5.47 -1.30 -12.12
CA ASN A 273 6.42 -0.20 -11.93
C ASN A 273 6.90 0.46 -13.25
N LEU A 274 6.81 -0.27 -14.38
CA LEU A 274 7.15 0.24 -15.72
C LEU A 274 5.98 0.98 -16.38
N GLY A 275 4.80 1.02 -15.76
CA GLY A 275 3.61 1.75 -16.22
C GLY A 275 2.96 1.16 -17.48
N LYS A 276 3.34 -0.06 -17.87
CA LYS A 276 2.78 -0.74 -19.04
C LYS A 276 1.54 -1.56 -18.71
N TYR A 277 1.51 -2.19 -17.54
CA TYR A 277 0.47 -3.12 -17.14
C TYR A 277 -0.23 -2.67 -15.87
N ILE A 278 -1.51 -3.03 -15.74
CA ILE A 278 -2.23 -3.11 -14.49
C ILE A 278 -2.33 -4.59 -14.13
N TYR A 279 -1.97 -4.92 -12.90
CA TYR A 279 -2.05 -6.26 -12.32
C TYR A 279 -3.20 -6.33 -11.32
N PHE A 280 -3.73 -7.51 -11.06
CA PHE A 280 -4.82 -7.72 -10.11
C PHE A 280 -4.90 -9.18 -9.61
N ASP A 281 -5.39 -9.40 -8.39
CA ASP A 281 -5.85 -10.71 -7.92
C ASP A 281 -7.08 -11.12 -8.72
N LEU A 282 -7.05 -12.31 -9.32
CA LEU A 282 -8.11 -12.79 -10.18
C LEU A 282 -8.55 -14.19 -9.75
N GLN A 283 -9.87 -14.38 -9.64
CA GLN A 283 -10.45 -15.69 -9.30
C GLN A 283 -11.60 -16.01 -10.25
N LYS A 284 -11.51 -17.17 -10.89
CA LYS A 284 -12.44 -17.65 -11.92
C LYS A 284 -12.94 -19.08 -11.62
N PRO A 285 -14.06 -19.26 -10.88
CA PRO A 285 -14.81 -18.29 -10.08
C PRO A 285 -14.21 -18.09 -8.67
N LYS A 286 -14.74 -17.14 -7.90
CA LYS A 286 -14.37 -16.82 -6.50
C LYS A 286 -14.11 -18.08 -5.67
N SER A 287 -12.99 -18.11 -4.96
CA SER A 287 -12.55 -19.18 -4.06
C SER A 287 -12.39 -20.55 -4.73
N LYS A 288 -12.23 -20.62 -6.05
CA LYS A 288 -12.02 -21.88 -6.79
C LYS A 288 -10.70 -21.91 -7.53
N ASN A 289 -10.53 -21.13 -8.58
CA ASN A 289 -9.30 -21.05 -9.35
C ASN A 289 -8.66 -19.67 -9.14
N PHE A 290 -7.38 -19.65 -8.91
CA PHE A 290 -6.63 -18.47 -8.50
C PHE A 290 -5.59 -18.11 -9.56
N PHE A 291 -5.48 -16.81 -9.85
CA PHE A 291 -4.56 -16.26 -10.83
C PHE A 291 -4.05 -14.92 -10.35
N VAL A 292 -2.91 -14.50 -10.87
CA VAL A 292 -2.57 -13.09 -10.99
C VAL A 292 -2.88 -12.69 -12.42
N GLY A 293 -3.84 -11.80 -12.59
CA GLY A 293 -4.19 -11.21 -13.89
C GLY A 293 -3.34 -9.98 -14.17
N ARG A 294 -3.10 -9.70 -15.45
CA ARG A 294 -2.60 -8.41 -15.89
C ARG A 294 -3.25 -7.98 -17.20
N VAL A 295 -3.39 -6.68 -17.39
CA VAL A 295 -3.89 -6.08 -18.63
C VAL A 295 -2.88 -5.06 -19.14
N ASP A 296 -2.57 -5.10 -20.43
CA ASP A 296 -1.77 -4.08 -21.12
C ASP A 296 -2.61 -2.81 -21.26
N ILE A 297 -2.12 -1.69 -20.73
CA ILE A 297 -2.87 -0.42 -20.66
C ILE A 297 -3.16 0.12 -22.07
N ALA A 298 -2.23 -0.03 -23.00
CA ALA A 298 -2.38 0.51 -24.35
C ALA A 298 -3.34 -0.33 -25.20
N THR A 299 -3.17 -1.66 -25.20
CA THR A 299 -3.88 -2.56 -26.11
C THR A 299 -5.16 -3.14 -25.48
N GLY A 300 -5.22 -3.27 -24.15
CA GLY A 300 -6.28 -4.00 -23.45
C GLY A 300 -6.11 -5.52 -23.50
N GLU A 301 -4.96 -6.01 -23.97
CA GLU A 301 -4.66 -7.45 -23.98
C GLU A 301 -4.46 -7.93 -22.54
N GLU A 302 -5.19 -8.99 -22.17
CA GLU A 302 -5.11 -9.59 -20.84
C GLU A 302 -4.30 -10.89 -20.86
N LYS A 303 -3.63 -11.15 -19.73
CA LYS A 303 -2.98 -12.43 -19.47
C LYS A 303 -3.19 -12.84 -18.03
N ASP A 304 -3.59 -14.09 -17.83
CA ASP A 304 -3.80 -14.71 -16.52
C ASP A 304 -2.63 -15.67 -16.23
N PHE A 305 -2.05 -15.56 -15.04
CA PHE A 305 -1.02 -16.46 -14.56
C PHE A 305 -1.59 -17.30 -13.43
N ALA A 306 -1.72 -18.60 -13.65
CA ALA A 306 -2.29 -19.52 -12.67
C ALA A 306 -1.37 -19.69 -11.45
N ILE A 307 -1.98 -19.71 -10.27
CA ILE A 307 -1.34 -20.04 -8.99
C ILE A 307 -2.17 -21.10 -8.26
N LYS A 308 -1.52 -21.85 -7.37
CA LYS A 308 -2.25 -22.80 -6.54
C LYS A 308 -2.98 -22.10 -5.41
N ARG A 309 -3.99 -22.77 -4.86
CA ARG A 309 -4.76 -22.27 -3.71
C ARG A 309 -3.88 -21.94 -2.51
N GLU A 310 -2.92 -22.80 -2.19
CA GLU A 310 -1.96 -22.64 -1.08
C GLU A 310 -0.90 -21.57 -1.31
N GLU A 311 -0.86 -20.99 -2.52
CA GLU A 311 0.05 -19.90 -2.91
C GLU A 311 -0.65 -18.55 -3.02
N TRP A 312 -1.99 -18.54 -2.93
CA TRP A 312 -2.74 -17.30 -3.00
C TRP A 312 -2.35 -16.33 -1.88
N SER A 313 -2.25 -15.07 -2.22
CA SER A 313 -1.91 -13.97 -1.32
C SER A 313 -3.00 -12.92 -1.32
N VAL A 314 -3.17 -12.20 -0.21
CA VAL A 314 -4.12 -11.09 -0.11
C VAL A 314 -3.68 -9.98 -1.07
N HIS A 315 -2.38 -9.66 -1.06
CA HIS A 315 -1.79 -8.66 -1.94
C HIS A 315 -0.60 -9.23 -2.68
N PHE A 316 -0.37 -8.67 -3.86
CA PHE A 316 0.80 -8.92 -4.68
C PHE A 316 1.46 -7.60 -5.05
N THR A 317 2.77 -7.61 -5.29
CA THR A 317 3.50 -6.48 -5.87
C THR A 317 4.51 -6.97 -6.89
N THR A 318 4.91 -6.09 -7.83
CA THR A 318 5.95 -6.40 -8.81
C THR A 318 7.33 -5.99 -8.31
N SER A 319 8.38 -6.70 -8.77
CA SER A 319 9.74 -6.18 -8.74
C SER A 319 9.85 -4.90 -9.59
N TRP A 320 10.87 -4.10 -9.37
CA TRP A 320 11.05 -2.83 -10.12
C TRP A 320 11.25 -3.02 -11.62
N GLY A 321 11.77 -4.15 -12.04
CA GLY A 321 11.87 -4.53 -13.46
C GLY A 321 10.73 -5.42 -13.94
N GLU A 322 9.72 -5.68 -13.10
CA GLU A 322 8.57 -6.57 -13.36
C GLU A 322 8.98 -8.01 -13.78
N ASN A 323 10.14 -8.47 -13.31
CA ASN A 323 10.68 -9.80 -13.65
C ASN A 323 10.13 -10.91 -12.73
N PHE A 324 9.60 -10.55 -11.57
CA PHE A 324 8.96 -11.44 -10.62
C PHE A 324 7.92 -10.67 -9.80
N LEU A 325 7.09 -11.41 -9.10
CA LEU A 325 6.11 -10.88 -8.15
C LEU A 325 6.43 -11.33 -6.74
N ILE A 326 5.93 -10.58 -5.75
CA ILE A 326 5.94 -10.95 -4.35
C ILE A 326 4.50 -10.95 -3.85
N GLY A 327 4.14 -11.94 -3.02
CA GLY A 327 2.85 -12.01 -2.36
C GLY A 327 2.99 -12.09 -0.85
N ASP A 328 2.02 -11.54 -0.13
CA ASP A 328 2.03 -11.46 1.33
C ASP A 328 1.29 -12.60 2.05
N GLY A 329 0.84 -13.61 1.28
CA GLY A 329 0.12 -14.75 1.83
C GLY A 329 -1.29 -14.42 2.32
N GLY A 330 -1.79 -15.25 3.23
CA GLY A 330 -3.13 -15.07 3.76
C GLY A 330 -3.42 -15.95 4.97
N SER A 331 -4.50 -15.66 5.68
CA SER A 331 -4.97 -16.47 6.80
C SER A 331 -5.88 -17.62 6.34
N PRO A 332 -6.14 -18.61 7.20
CA PRO A 332 -7.14 -19.64 6.92
C PRO A 332 -8.55 -19.13 6.66
N THR A 333 -8.86 -17.91 7.15
CA THR A 333 -10.15 -17.24 6.94
C THR A 333 -10.22 -16.40 5.68
N SER A 334 -9.09 -16.25 4.95
CA SER A 334 -9.04 -15.56 3.66
C SER A 334 -9.85 -16.31 2.60
N VAL A 335 -10.10 -15.67 1.45
CA VAL A 335 -10.93 -16.22 0.37
C VAL A 335 -10.42 -17.56 -0.19
N ALA A 336 -9.14 -17.86 -0.02
CA ALA A 336 -8.54 -19.14 -0.38
C ALA A 336 -8.95 -20.29 0.55
N HIS A 337 -9.39 -19.99 1.78
CA HIS A 337 -9.76 -20.99 2.80
C HIS A 337 -8.71 -22.09 2.94
N ASN A 338 -7.45 -21.69 3.16
CA ASN A 338 -6.30 -22.59 3.24
C ASN A 338 -5.40 -22.16 4.40
N ASP A 339 -4.97 -23.12 5.21
CA ASP A 339 -4.08 -22.91 6.36
C ASP A 339 -2.58 -22.96 6.00
N GLN A 340 -2.26 -23.21 4.73
CA GLN A 340 -0.89 -23.27 4.22
C GLN A 340 -0.45 -21.99 3.49
N ASN A 341 -1.27 -20.93 3.48
CA ASN A 341 -0.98 -19.67 2.80
C ASN A 341 -0.13 -18.68 3.62
N GLN A 342 0.22 -19.00 4.86
CA GLN A 342 0.89 -18.08 5.78
C GLN A 342 2.39 -17.94 5.49
N TRP A 343 2.73 -17.33 4.34
CA TRP A 343 4.09 -17.12 3.87
C TRP A 343 4.23 -15.77 3.17
N ILE A 344 5.42 -15.19 3.20
CA ILE A 344 5.82 -14.26 2.15
C ILE A 344 6.31 -15.11 0.98
N PHE A 345 5.74 -14.89 -0.21
CA PHE A 345 6.04 -15.67 -1.42
C PHE A 345 6.75 -14.80 -2.47
N ARG A 346 7.66 -15.44 -3.20
CA ARG A 346 8.15 -14.95 -4.49
C ARG A 346 7.57 -15.82 -5.59
N PHE A 347 7.20 -15.18 -6.70
CA PHE A 347 6.64 -15.81 -7.90
C PHE A 347 7.47 -15.42 -9.11
N ASP A 348 8.06 -16.41 -9.76
CA ASP A 348 8.80 -16.24 -11.01
C ASP A 348 7.92 -16.67 -12.18
N TYR A 349 7.94 -15.95 -13.31
CA TYR A 349 7.14 -16.29 -14.48
C TYR A 349 7.59 -17.58 -15.13
N ASP A 350 6.65 -18.49 -15.42
CA ASP A 350 6.85 -19.77 -16.08
C ASP A 350 5.71 -20.03 -17.08
N GLY A 351 5.79 -19.42 -18.25
CA GLY A 351 4.75 -19.49 -19.28
C GLY A 351 3.46 -18.76 -18.86
N ASP A 352 2.40 -19.53 -18.62
CA ASP A 352 1.07 -19.09 -18.14
C ASP A 352 0.86 -19.42 -16.64
N HIS A 353 1.92 -19.85 -15.96
CA HIS A 353 1.92 -20.15 -14.52
C HIS A 353 2.95 -19.29 -13.80
N LEU A 354 2.88 -19.31 -12.48
CA LEU A 354 3.89 -18.73 -11.60
C LEU A 354 4.55 -19.84 -10.78
N LYS A 355 5.87 -19.89 -10.83
CA LYS A 355 6.68 -20.77 -9.98
C LYS A 355 6.92 -20.06 -8.65
N THR A 356 6.56 -20.72 -7.56
CA THR A 356 6.55 -20.11 -6.23
C THR A 356 7.76 -20.53 -5.39
N THR A 357 8.34 -19.58 -4.68
CA THR A 357 9.36 -19.78 -3.63
C THR A 357 8.86 -19.14 -2.33
N LYS A 358 8.93 -19.88 -1.22
CA LYS A 358 8.62 -19.37 0.12
C LYS A 358 9.81 -18.60 0.66
N LEU A 359 9.59 -17.40 1.18
CA LEU A 359 10.64 -16.51 1.69
C LEU A 359 10.64 -16.42 3.21
N VAL A 360 9.47 -16.27 3.85
CA VAL A 360 9.33 -16.14 5.31
C VAL A 360 8.13 -16.93 5.77
N ASN A 361 8.30 -17.71 6.84
CA ASN A 361 7.19 -18.35 7.52
C ASN A 361 6.42 -17.35 8.38
N MET A 362 5.16 -17.09 8.02
CA MET A 362 4.26 -16.13 8.69
C MET A 362 3.28 -16.80 9.66
N LYS A 363 3.50 -18.06 10.03
CA LYS A 363 2.59 -18.87 10.89
C LYS A 363 2.23 -18.18 12.21
N ASN A 364 3.17 -17.44 12.80
CA ASN A 364 2.96 -16.73 14.06
C ASN A 364 2.56 -15.25 13.87
N HIS A 365 2.21 -14.86 12.64
CA HIS A 365 1.65 -13.55 12.31
C HIS A 365 0.12 -13.60 12.36
N ASP A 366 -0.49 -12.59 12.97
CA ASP A 366 -1.95 -12.40 12.95
C ASP A 366 -2.35 -11.54 11.74
N TYR A 367 -2.96 -12.17 10.75
CA TYR A 367 -3.38 -11.53 9.49
C TYR A 367 -4.53 -10.52 9.61
N ARG A 368 -5.01 -10.20 10.81
CA ARG A 368 -5.79 -8.96 11.01
C ARG A 368 -4.95 -7.71 10.71
N LEU A 369 -3.63 -7.86 10.76
CA LEU A 369 -2.66 -6.94 10.18
C LEU A 369 -2.14 -7.56 8.87
N GLU A 370 -2.52 -7.00 7.74
CA GLU A 370 -2.00 -7.44 6.43
C GLU A 370 -0.51 -7.07 6.29
N PRO A 371 0.36 -7.99 5.81
CA PRO A 371 1.80 -7.72 5.74
C PRO A 371 2.21 -6.61 4.77
N ASN A 372 1.47 -6.40 3.68
CA ASN A 372 1.69 -5.32 2.70
C ASN A 372 3.16 -5.23 2.24
N VAL A 373 3.53 -6.14 1.36
CA VAL A 373 4.91 -6.31 0.88
C VAL A 373 5.36 -5.21 -0.09
N HIS A 374 6.64 -4.81 0.03
CA HIS A 374 7.30 -3.84 -0.87
C HIS A 374 8.66 -4.36 -1.28
N VAL A 375 8.94 -4.43 -2.58
CA VAL A 375 10.27 -4.75 -3.10
C VAL A 375 11.14 -3.50 -3.07
N THR A 376 12.36 -3.59 -2.53
CA THR A 376 13.31 -2.46 -2.53
C THR A 376 13.73 -2.08 -3.95
N PRO A 377 14.07 -0.80 -4.22
CA PRO A 377 14.42 -0.34 -5.56
C PRO A 377 15.58 -1.08 -6.23
N ASP A 378 16.48 -1.69 -5.44
CA ASP A 378 17.58 -2.53 -5.94
C ASP A 378 17.20 -4.01 -6.14
N ASN A 379 15.94 -4.37 -5.91
CA ASN A 379 15.39 -5.74 -5.98
C ASN A 379 16.12 -6.78 -5.10
N LYS A 380 16.75 -6.35 -4.00
CA LYS A 380 17.48 -7.27 -3.11
C LYS A 380 16.71 -7.69 -1.88
N TRP A 381 15.70 -6.92 -1.50
CA TRP A 381 14.94 -7.14 -0.28
C TRP A 381 13.45 -6.98 -0.51
N VAL A 382 12.67 -7.74 0.28
CA VAL A 382 11.24 -7.53 0.42
C VAL A 382 10.97 -7.01 1.82
N ILE A 383 10.40 -5.82 1.93
CA ILE A 383 9.97 -5.24 3.19
C ILE A 383 8.52 -5.61 3.43
N PHE A 384 8.20 -5.99 4.65
CA PHE A 384 6.84 -6.32 5.10
C PHE A 384 6.64 -5.90 6.56
N ARG A 385 5.41 -5.72 6.96
CA ARG A 385 5.06 -5.50 8.37
C ARG A 385 4.52 -6.79 8.97
N ALA A 386 4.83 -7.01 10.25
CA ALA A 386 4.32 -8.15 10.99
C ALA A 386 4.15 -7.82 12.47
N ASN A 387 3.36 -8.63 13.16
CA ASN A 387 3.04 -8.49 14.58
C ASN A 387 3.47 -9.71 15.42
N PHE A 388 4.58 -10.34 15.05
CA PHE A 388 5.13 -11.52 15.76
C PHE A 388 5.26 -11.34 17.27
N GLU A 389 5.55 -10.12 17.71
CA GLU A 389 5.80 -9.76 19.11
C GLU A 389 4.64 -9.00 19.76
N GLY A 390 3.46 -9.01 19.14
CA GLY A 390 2.24 -8.38 19.68
C GLY A 390 2.11 -6.89 19.38
N HIS A 391 3.05 -6.29 18.64
CA HIS A 391 2.99 -4.92 18.09
C HIS A 391 3.42 -4.93 16.63
N THR A 392 3.09 -3.89 15.88
CA THR A 392 3.42 -3.80 14.46
C THR A 392 4.87 -3.35 14.28
N ASP A 393 5.67 -4.19 13.63
CA ASP A 393 7.03 -3.87 13.23
C ASP A 393 7.28 -4.13 11.74
N MET A 394 8.32 -3.50 11.20
CA MET A 394 8.76 -3.71 9.83
C MET A 394 10.01 -4.59 9.77
N TYR A 395 9.95 -5.56 8.89
CA TYR A 395 11.02 -6.53 8.62
C TYR A 395 11.39 -6.50 7.14
N ALA A 396 12.57 -6.99 6.83
CA ALA A 396 13.02 -7.18 5.46
C ALA A 396 13.60 -8.58 5.29
N VAL A 397 13.20 -9.30 4.23
CA VAL A 397 13.78 -10.58 3.83
C VAL A 397 14.66 -10.41 2.61
N GLU A 398 15.83 -11.02 2.62
CA GLU A 398 16.80 -11.02 1.51
C GLU A 398 16.32 -11.97 0.39
N LEU A 399 16.40 -11.51 -0.89
CA LEU A 399 15.98 -12.23 -2.09
C LEU A 399 17.10 -13.05 -2.73
#